data_a5e939130baeac94682bb83d61ed9c77
#
_entry.id   a5e939130baeac94682bb83d61ed9c77
#
_cell.length_a   1.000
_cell.length_b   1.000
_cell.length_c   1.000
_cell.angle_alpha   90.00
_cell.angle_beta   90.00
_cell.angle_gamma   90.00
#
_symmetry.space_group_name_H-M   'P 1'
#
loop_
_entity.id
_entity.type
_entity.pdbx_description
1 polymer ?
#
loop_
_entity_poly.entity_id
_entity_poly.type
_entity_poly.pdbx_seq_one_letter_code
_entity_poly.pdbx_strand_id
1 'polypeptide(L)'
;MLILRCFSSFFLWGLASGNVYASFSSAFSEAYHTLSNNVARTWSTSEHYELYIPSITWHARFAYDQEKIEQYNERPWGAGFGVSGQDEKGNWHGLYLMVFKDSFNKWEPVGGYGWEKTWRPLTDRNVHFGLGYTIGVTARDNWNYIPVPVVLPLASVGYGPVTFQMTYIPGTYNNGNVYFAWARIQF
;
A
#
# COMPACT_ATOMS: atom_id res chain seq x y z
N MET A 1 19.22 -13.53 -54.40
CA MET A 1 19.36 -12.27 -53.67
C MET A 1 18.23 -12.10 -52.61
N LEU A 2 17.90 -13.17 -51.89
CA LEU A 2 16.78 -13.18 -50.89
C LEU A 2 17.23 -13.63 -49.47
N ILE A 3 18.49 -14.01 -49.27
CA ILE A 3 18.99 -14.57 -48.01
C ILE A 3 19.60 -13.49 -47.09
N LEU A 4 19.89 -12.30 -47.62
CA LEU A 4 20.57 -11.24 -46.83
C LEU A 4 19.63 -10.31 -46.07
N ARG A 5 18.29 -10.39 -46.28
CA ARG A 5 17.29 -9.54 -45.59
C ARG A 5 16.75 -10.14 -44.29
N CYS A 6 16.89 -11.44 -44.07
CA CYS A 6 16.41 -12.06 -42.83
C CYS A 6 17.33 -11.91 -41.62
N PHE A 7 18.63 -11.72 -41.84
CA PHE A 7 19.59 -11.58 -40.74
C PHE A 7 19.59 -10.19 -40.07
N SER A 8 19.21 -9.14 -40.81
CA SER A 8 19.17 -7.77 -40.24
C SER A 8 18.00 -7.55 -39.32
N SER A 9 16.86 -8.24 -39.54
CA SER A 9 15.66 -8.08 -38.71
C SER A 9 15.74 -8.77 -37.35
N PHE A 10 16.47 -9.88 -37.26
CA PHE A 10 16.70 -10.57 -35.99
C PHE A 10 17.70 -9.82 -35.08
N PHE A 11 18.66 -9.14 -35.67
CA PHE A 11 19.66 -8.39 -34.91
C PHE A 11 19.08 -7.10 -34.32
N LEU A 12 18.16 -6.46 -35.03
CA LEU A 12 17.45 -5.27 -34.56
C LEU A 12 16.44 -5.59 -33.45
N TRP A 13 15.81 -6.78 -33.48
CA TRP A 13 14.90 -7.23 -32.42
C TRP A 13 15.65 -7.59 -31.13
N GLY A 14 16.81 -8.19 -31.23
CA GLY A 14 17.69 -8.48 -30.10
C GLY A 14 18.22 -7.23 -29.41
N LEU A 15 18.52 -6.18 -30.15
CA LEU A 15 18.99 -4.91 -29.60
C LEU A 15 17.84 -4.12 -28.95
N ALA A 16 16.61 -4.17 -29.50
CA ALA A 16 15.45 -3.54 -28.90
C ALA A 16 15.05 -4.21 -27.59
N SER A 17 15.09 -5.54 -27.51
CA SER A 17 14.80 -6.28 -26.28
C SER A 17 15.88 -6.03 -25.22
N GLY A 18 17.16 -5.99 -25.57
CA GLY A 18 18.25 -5.68 -24.66
C GLY A 18 18.13 -4.30 -24.01
N ASN A 19 17.74 -3.29 -24.77
CA ASN A 19 17.50 -1.94 -24.25
C ASN A 19 16.29 -1.86 -23.31
N VAL A 20 15.23 -2.60 -23.58
CA VAL A 20 14.04 -2.67 -22.72
C VAL A 20 14.36 -3.35 -21.39
N TYR A 21 15.10 -4.47 -21.42
CA TYR A 21 15.53 -5.16 -20.19
C TYR A 21 16.51 -4.31 -19.37
N ALA A 22 17.45 -3.63 -19.99
CA ALA A 22 18.39 -2.75 -19.31
C ALA A 22 17.66 -1.55 -18.67
N SER A 23 16.70 -0.94 -19.38
CA SER A 23 15.87 0.17 -18.87
C SER A 23 14.98 -0.28 -17.72
N PHE A 24 14.34 -1.47 -17.80
CA PHE A 24 13.53 -2.01 -16.72
C PHE A 24 14.37 -2.33 -15.48
N SER A 25 15.54 -2.96 -15.66
CA SER A 25 16.44 -3.27 -14.56
C SER A 25 16.95 -2.01 -13.84
N SER A 26 17.29 -0.96 -14.59
CA SER A 26 17.73 0.30 -13.99
C SER A 26 16.60 1.00 -13.24
N ALA A 27 15.40 1.06 -13.81
CA ALA A 27 14.22 1.65 -13.15
C ALA A 27 13.84 0.89 -11.88
N PHE A 28 13.91 -0.44 -11.91
CA PHE A 28 13.65 -1.26 -10.72
C PHE A 28 14.70 -1.02 -9.63
N SER A 29 15.98 -0.97 -10.00
CA SER A 29 17.07 -0.67 -9.06
C SER A 29 16.90 0.71 -8.43
N GLU A 30 16.55 1.72 -9.21
CA GLU A 30 16.31 3.08 -8.71
C GLU A 30 15.11 3.12 -7.76
N ALA A 31 14.01 2.48 -8.11
CA ALA A 31 12.83 2.37 -7.26
C ALA A 31 13.15 1.67 -5.91
N TYR A 32 13.92 0.58 -5.96
CA TYR A 32 14.35 -0.14 -4.78
C TYR A 32 15.24 0.73 -3.87
N HIS A 33 16.23 1.43 -4.43
CA HIS A 33 17.09 2.34 -3.68
C HIS A 33 16.30 3.49 -3.06
N THR A 34 15.37 4.06 -3.81
CA THR A 34 14.49 5.12 -3.32
C THR A 34 13.64 4.64 -2.15
N LEU A 35 13.01 3.47 -2.28
CA LEU A 35 12.21 2.86 -1.21
C LEU A 35 13.07 2.56 0.02
N SER A 36 14.22 1.92 -0.15
CA SER A 36 15.14 1.58 0.93
C SER A 36 15.60 2.84 1.68
N ASN A 37 15.97 3.89 0.96
CA ASN A 37 16.37 5.16 1.56
C ASN A 37 15.21 5.84 2.31
N ASN A 38 13.99 5.80 1.77
CA ASN A 38 12.82 6.35 2.43
C ASN A 38 12.49 5.58 3.71
N VAL A 39 12.54 4.25 3.68
CA VAL A 39 12.35 3.40 4.88
C VAL A 39 13.40 3.72 5.95
N ALA A 40 14.69 3.73 5.57
CA ALA A 40 15.77 4.03 6.50
C ALA A 40 15.65 5.44 7.10
N ARG A 41 15.32 6.42 6.27
CA ARG A 41 15.08 7.80 6.72
C ARG A 41 13.89 7.87 7.68
N THR A 42 12.75 7.29 7.31
CA THR A 42 11.55 7.29 8.16
C THR A 42 11.83 6.66 9.50
N TRP A 43 12.63 5.59 9.56
CA TRP A 43 13.04 4.97 10.81
C TRP A 43 13.95 5.86 11.66
N SER A 44 14.93 6.50 11.04
CA SER A 44 15.98 7.25 11.76
C SER A 44 15.59 8.69 12.11
N THR A 45 14.65 9.28 11.37
CA THR A 45 14.23 10.68 11.52
C THR A 45 12.73 10.84 11.78
N SER A 46 12.07 9.78 12.27
CA SER A 46 10.66 9.88 12.64
C SER A 46 10.46 10.93 13.73
N GLU A 47 9.47 11.78 13.52
CA GLU A 47 9.12 12.87 14.42
C GLU A 47 7.96 12.50 15.33
N HIS A 48 7.19 11.46 14.93
CA HIS A 48 5.94 11.10 15.58
C HIS A 48 5.79 9.59 15.72
N TYR A 49 5.17 9.21 16.82
CA TYR A 49 4.60 7.88 17.02
C TYR A 49 3.15 7.88 16.56
N GLU A 50 2.68 6.74 16.09
CA GLU A 50 1.32 6.59 15.59
C GLU A 50 0.66 5.33 16.14
N LEU A 51 -0.60 5.47 16.56
CA LEU A 51 -1.49 4.37 16.90
C LEU A 51 -2.42 4.12 15.71
N TYR A 52 -2.55 2.87 15.30
CA TYR A 52 -3.45 2.44 14.23
C TYR A 52 -4.60 1.64 14.82
N ILE A 53 -5.84 2.01 14.48
CA ILE A 53 -7.06 1.38 14.96
C ILE A 53 -7.87 0.93 13.74
N PRO A 54 -7.81 -0.36 13.36
CA PRO A 54 -8.66 -0.92 12.30
C PRO A 54 -10.12 -0.64 12.60
N SER A 55 -10.87 -0.17 11.60
CA SER A 55 -12.24 0.37 11.81
C SER A 55 -13.27 -0.27 10.89
N ILE A 56 -12.96 -0.44 9.62
CA ILE A 56 -13.91 -0.90 8.60
C ILE A 56 -13.21 -1.84 7.63
N THR A 57 -13.86 -2.96 7.34
CA THR A 57 -13.57 -3.81 6.18
C THR A 57 -14.85 -3.90 5.36
N TRP A 58 -14.91 -3.22 4.23
CA TRP A 58 -16.10 -3.19 3.39
C TRP A 58 -15.87 -3.92 2.07
N HIS A 59 -16.65 -4.98 1.84
CA HIS A 59 -16.65 -5.75 0.61
C HIS A 59 -17.53 -5.06 -0.42
N ALA A 60 -17.00 -4.78 -1.60
CA ALA A 60 -17.72 -4.08 -2.66
C ALA A 60 -18.96 -4.87 -3.10
N ARG A 61 -20.15 -4.38 -2.78
CA ARG A 61 -21.44 -5.09 -2.98
C ARG A 61 -21.70 -5.52 -4.41
N PHE A 62 -21.15 -4.81 -5.40
CA PHE A 62 -21.25 -5.17 -6.82
C PHE A 62 -20.38 -6.36 -7.23
N ALA A 63 -19.41 -6.76 -6.39
CA ALA A 63 -18.44 -7.81 -6.65
C ALA A 63 -18.67 -9.07 -5.80
N TYR A 64 -19.74 -9.12 -5.03
CA TYR A 64 -20.03 -10.23 -4.13
C TYR A 64 -21.49 -10.61 -4.10
N ASP A 65 -21.75 -11.91 -3.94
CA ASP A 65 -23.06 -12.43 -3.56
C ASP A 65 -23.40 -12.03 -2.13
N GLN A 66 -24.67 -11.69 -1.88
CA GLN A 66 -25.12 -11.23 -0.58
C GLN A 66 -24.90 -12.27 0.53
N GLU A 67 -25.19 -13.53 0.25
CA GLU A 67 -24.98 -14.64 1.18
C GLU A 67 -23.52 -14.75 1.66
N LYS A 68 -22.57 -14.40 0.79
CA LYS A 68 -21.17 -14.42 1.13
C LYS A 68 -20.76 -13.25 2.02
N ILE A 69 -21.32 -12.07 1.75
CA ILE A 69 -21.09 -10.88 2.57
C ILE A 69 -21.59 -11.07 4.00
N GLU A 70 -22.75 -11.71 4.17
CA GLU A 70 -23.35 -11.98 5.47
C GLU A 70 -22.48 -12.88 6.37
N GLN A 71 -21.55 -13.63 5.77
CA GLN A 71 -20.61 -14.48 6.49
C GLN A 71 -19.34 -13.72 6.93
N TYR A 72 -19.10 -12.51 6.40
CA TYR A 72 -17.87 -11.79 6.65
C TYR A 72 -17.96 -10.84 7.84
N ASN A 73 -16.88 -10.78 8.59
CA ASN A 73 -16.67 -9.75 9.58
C ASN A 73 -16.25 -8.44 8.89
N GLU A 74 -17.12 -7.45 8.83
CA GLU A 74 -16.84 -6.12 8.28
C GLU A 74 -16.46 -5.10 9.35
N ARG A 75 -16.40 -5.52 10.62
CA ARG A 75 -15.97 -4.72 11.75
C ARG A 75 -14.68 -5.30 12.33
N PRO A 76 -13.55 -5.07 11.66
CA PRO A 76 -12.26 -5.53 12.16
C PRO A 76 -12.01 -4.86 13.51
N TRP A 77 -11.41 -5.59 14.41
CA TRP A 77 -10.87 -5.02 15.63
C TRP A 77 -9.41 -5.48 15.80
N GLY A 78 -8.62 -4.64 16.38
CA GLY A 78 -7.21 -4.87 16.55
C GLY A 78 -6.51 -3.56 16.85
N ALA A 79 -5.21 -3.57 16.78
CA ALA A 79 -4.39 -2.39 16.98
C ALA A 79 -3.10 -2.48 16.16
N GLY A 80 -2.48 -1.34 15.96
CA GLY A 80 -1.17 -1.23 15.35
C GLY A 80 -0.40 -0.06 15.91
N PHE A 81 0.87 -0.08 15.67
CA PHE A 81 1.80 0.95 16.09
C PHE A 81 2.75 1.28 14.93
N GLY A 82 3.21 2.52 14.89
CA GLY A 82 4.14 2.95 13.87
C GLY A 82 4.89 4.20 14.24
N VAL A 83 5.76 4.58 13.33
CA VAL A 83 6.51 5.84 13.39
C VAL A 83 6.34 6.57 12.06
N SER A 84 6.31 7.89 12.09
CA SER A 84 6.15 8.69 10.89
C SER A 84 6.90 10.00 10.94
N GLY A 85 7.05 10.60 9.77
CA GLY A 85 7.58 11.93 9.58
C GLY A 85 7.10 12.54 8.26
N GLN A 86 7.48 13.77 8.03
CA GLN A 86 7.19 14.46 6.77
C GLN A 86 8.50 14.70 6.01
N ASP A 87 8.40 14.68 4.67
CA ASP A 87 9.49 15.15 3.84
C ASP A 87 9.50 16.69 3.74
N GLU A 88 10.50 17.26 3.07
CA GLU A 88 10.64 18.70 2.85
C GLU A 88 9.44 19.34 2.11
N LYS A 89 8.64 18.52 1.43
CA LYS A 89 7.43 18.93 0.70
C LYS A 89 6.16 18.77 1.55
N GLY A 90 6.29 18.28 2.79
CA GLY A 90 5.19 18.02 3.71
C GLY A 90 4.39 16.75 3.39
N ASN A 91 4.95 15.84 2.58
CA ASN A 91 4.32 14.54 2.32
C ASN A 91 4.57 13.60 3.51
N TRP A 92 3.58 12.77 3.82
CA TRP A 92 3.68 11.81 4.91
C TRP A 92 4.45 10.55 4.49
N HIS A 93 5.31 10.08 5.39
CA HIS A 93 6.01 8.81 5.34
C HIS A 93 5.80 8.08 6.66
N GLY A 94 5.40 6.82 6.63
CA GLY A 94 5.19 6.03 7.85
C GLY A 94 5.67 4.60 7.72
N LEU A 95 6.15 4.06 8.84
CA LEU A 95 6.41 2.64 9.03
C LEU A 95 5.42 2.13 10.06
N TYR A 96 4.76 1.02 9.78
CA TYR A 96 3.69 0.52 10.64
C TYR A 96 3.69 -0.99 10.77
N LEU A 97 3.14 -1.44 11.87
CA LEU A 97 2.78 -2.84 12.14
C LEU A 97 1.39 -2.86 12.77
N MET A 98 0.48 -3.63 12.22
CA MET A 98 -0.87 -3.82 12.74
C MET A 98 -1.18 -5.30 12.87
N VAL A 99 -2.04 -5.65 13.82
CA VAL A 99 -2.65 -6.98 13.96
C VAL A 99 -4.13 -6.78 14.18
N PHE A 100 -4.95 -7.38 13.34
CA PHE A 100 -6.40 -7.23 13.40
C PHE A 100 -7.14 -8.51 13.01
N LYS A 101 -8.46 -8.54 13.26
CA LYS A 101 -9.33 -9.62 12.79
C LYS A 101 -9.74 -9.37 11.35
N ASP A 102 -9.45 -10.33 10.48
CA ASP A 102 -9.84 -10.30 9.07
C ASP A 102 -11.33 -10.58 8.86
N SER A 103 -11.75 -10.68 7.60
CA SER A 103 -13.13 -10.98 7.21
C SER A 103 -13.62 -12.34 7.70
N PHE A 104 -12.74 -13.27 8.02
CA PHE A 104 -13.04 -14.59 8.56
C PHE A 104 -12.88 -14.65 10.10
N ASN A 105 -12.71 -13.49 10.74
CA ASN A 105 -12.49 -13.36 12.16
C ASN A 105 -11.20 -14.07 12.66
N LYS A 106 -10.20 -14.16 11.76
CA LYS A 106 -8.87 -14.69 12.05
C LYS A 106 -7.88 -13.55 12.24
N TRP A 107 -6.80 -13.79 12.97
CA TRP A 107 -5.76 -12.78 13.13
C TRP A 107 -4.97 -12.59 11.83
N GLU A 108 -4.82 -11.35 11.43
CA GLU A 108 -4.03 -10.94 10.27
C GLU A 108 -3.00 -9.89 10.70
N PRO A 109 -1.72 -10.24 10.82
CA PRO A 109 -0.64 -9.28 10.94
C PRO A 109 -0.34 -8.67 9.58
N VAL A 110 -0.10 -7.36 9.57
CA VAL A 110 0.36 -6.60 8.40
C VAL A 110 1.36 -5.57 8.84
N GLY A 111 2.42 -5.39 8.08
CA GLY A 111 3.41 -4.35 8.33
C GLY A 111 4.02 -3.84 7.03
N GLY A 112 4.46 -2.59 7.04
CA GLY A 112 5.00 -2.00 5.84
C GLY A 112 5.40 -0.54 5.98
N TYR A 113 5.70 0.01 4.82
CA TYR A 113 5.96 1.42 4.59
C TYR A 113 4.82 2.04 3.79
N GLY A 114 4.36 3.20 4.23
CA GLY A 114 3.38 4.01 3.53
C GLY A 114 3.96 5.36 3.14
N TRP A 115 3.53 5.86 2.01
CA TRP A 115 3.79 7.21 1.53
C TRP A 115 2.51 7.85 1.02
N GLU A 116 2.27 9.12 1.39
CA GLU A 116 1.15 9.90 0.87
C GLU A 116 1.61 11.31 0.52
N LYS A 117 1.29 11.74 -0.69
CA LYS A 117 1.28 13.16 -1.01
C LYS A 117 0.17 13.80 -0.19
N THR A 118 0.53 14.84 0.57
CA THR A 118 -0.39 15.49 1.50
C THR A 118 -0.76 16.88 1.00
N TRP A 119 -2.05 17.19 1.01
CA TRP A 119 -2.60 18.50 0.68
C TRP A 119 -3.32 19.11 1.89
N ARG A 120 -3.12 20.40 2.11
CA ARG A 120 -3.77 21.19 3.15
C ARG A 120 -4.47 22.39 2.48
N PRO A 121 -5.64 22.18 1.85
CA PRO A 121 -6.26 23.18 0.97
C PRO A 121 -6.96 24.31 1.70
N LEU A 122 -7.22 24.17 3.00
CA LEU A 122 -7.95 25.14 3.78
C LEU A 122 -7.00 26.08 4.54
N THR A 123 -7.48 27.27 4.88
CA THR A 123 -6.79 28.21 5.76
C THR A 123 -6.53 27.59 7.13
N ASP A 124 -7.44 26.75 7.60
CA ASP A 124 -7.21 25.84 8.72
C ASP A 124 -6.31 24.69 8.26
N ARG A 125 -5.02 24.83 8.54
CA ARG A 125 -3.99 23.84 8.21
C ARG A 125 -4.15 22.50 8.91
N ASN A 126 -5.10 22.38 9.85
CA ASN A 126 -5.38 21.14 10.57
C ASN A 126 -6.10 20.12 9.65
N VAL A 127 -6.87 20.56 8.65
CA VAL A 127 -7.49 19.68 7.67
C VAL A 127 -6.46 19.27 6.61
N HIS A 128 -6.34 17.97 6.39
CA HIS A 128 -5.43 17.43 5.37
C HIS A 128 -6.05 16.24 4.65
N PHE A 129 -5.61 16.05 3.41
CA PHE A 129 -5.95 14.92 2.55
C PHE A 129 -4.66 14.27 2.07
N GLY A 130 -4.68 12.96 1.90
CA GLY A 130 -3.56 12.19 1.39
C GLY A 130 -3.95 11.26 0.26
N LEU A 131 -3.07 11.11 -0.72
CA LEU A 131 -3.12 10.04 -1.71
C LEU A 131 -1.72 9.48 -1.91
N GLY A 132 -1.61 8.16 -1.97
CA GLY A 132 -0.32 7.52 -2.07
C GLY A 132 -0.41 6.02 -2.22
N TYR A 133 0.52 5.33 -1.61
CA TYR A 133 0.62 3.88 -1.65
C TYR A 133 1.23 3.32 -0.37
N THR A 134 1.01 2.04 -0.15
CA THR A 134 1.75 1.25 0.85
C THR A 134 2.40 0.05 0.19
N ILE A 135 3.60 -0.28 0.67
CA ILE A 135 4.34 -1.50 0.32
C ILE A 135 4.60 -2.23 1.63
N GLY A 136 4.18 -3.46 1.71
CA GLY A 136 4.29 -4.21 2.95
C GLY A 136 4.16 -5.71 2.77
N VAL A 137 3.98 -6.37 3.89
CA VAL A 137 3.78 -7.81 3.97
C VAL A 137 2.58 -8.07 4.88
N THR A 138 1.70 -8.95 4.44
CA THR A 138 0.62 -9.49 5.27
C THR A 138 0.73 -11.00 5.37
N ALA A 139 0.17 -11.59 6.44
CA ALA A 139 0.11 -13.02 6.63
C ALA A 139 -1.29 -13.40 7.14
N ARG A 140 -1.94 -14.37 6.47
CA ARG A 140 -3.34 -14.74 6.71
C ARG A 140 -3.49 -16.22 7.02
N ASP A 141 -4.47 -16.56 7.84
CA ASP A 141 -4.81 -17.93 8.24
C ASP A 141 -5.08 -18.83 7.02
N ASN A 142 -5.83 -18.36 6.04
CA ASN A 142 -6.16 -19.11 4.82
C ASN A 142 -4.94 -19.38 3.90
N TRP A 143 -3.80 -18.76 4.18
CA TRP A 143 -2.51 -19.04 3.54
C TRP A 143 -1.48 -19.64 4.51
N ASN A 144 -1.95 -20.25 5.60
CA ASN A 144 -1.09 -20.82 6.66
C ASN A 144 -0.07 -19.81 7.20
N TYR A 145 -0.44 -18.53 7.25
CA TYR A 145 0.42 -17.41 7.65
C TYR A 145 1.72 -17.28 6.85
N ILE A 146 1.74 -17.78 5.60
CA ILE A 146 2.84 -17.51 4.69
C ILE A 146 2.84 -16.00 4.39
N PRO A 147 3.97 -15.29 4.61
CA PRO A 147 4.05 -13.86 4.33
C PRO A 147 3.90 -13.56 2.84
N VAL A 148 2.98 -12.67 2.50
CA VAL A 148 2.70 -12.25 1.12
C VAL A 148 2.99 -10.77 0.96
N PRO A 149 3.85 -10.37 0.01
CA PRO A 149 4.08 -8.96 -0.28
C PRO A 149 2.86 -8.32 -0.92
N VAL A 150 2.58 -7.08 -0.54
CA VAL A 150 1.47 -6.30 -1.07
C VAL A 150 1.92 -4.90 -1.44
N VAL A 151 1.35 -4.37 -2.53
CA VAL A 151 1.47 -2.98 -2.93
C VAL A 151 0.05 -2.48 -3.18
N LEU A 152 -0.41 -1.52 -2.38
CA LEU A 152 -1.80 -1.08 -2.38
C LEU A 152 -1.87 0.45 -2.41
N PRO A 153 -2.91 1.04 -3.04
CA PRO A 153 -3.15 2.48 -2.98
C PRO A 153 -3.57 2.89 -1.57
N LEU A 154 -3.19 4.10 -1.17
CA LEU A 154 -3.65 4.75 0.05
C LEU A 154 -4.41 6.02 -0.27
N ALA A 155 -5.46 6.28 0.50
CA ALA A 155 -6.15 7.56 0.55
C ALA A 155 -6.44 7.91 2.00
N SER A 156 -6.39 9.20 2.33
CA SER A 156 -6.66 9.64 3.70
C SER A 156 -7.32 11.01 3.77
N VAL A 157 -8.02 11.21 4.87
CA VAL A 157 -8.54 12.51 5.31
C VAL A 157 -8.30 12.63 6.81
N GLY A 158 -7.84 13.79 7.26
CA GLY A 158 -7.55 13.99 8.67
C GLY A 158 -7.78 15.40 9.15
N TYR A 159 -7.84 15.51 10.48
CA TYR A 159 -7.90 16.76 11.21
C TYR A 159 -6.95 16.71 12.41
N GLY A 160 -5.99 17.63 12.46
CA GLY A 160 -4.97 17.65 13.50
C GLY A 160 -4.22 16.32 13.58
N PRO A 161 -4.15 15.69 14.74
CA PRO A 161 -3.41 14.44 14.93
C PRO A 161 -4.18 13.20 14.48
N VAL A 162 -5.46 13.32 14.12
CA VAL A 162 -6.31 12.17 13.76
C VAL A 162 -6.49 12.10 12.24
N THR A 163 -6.13 10.97 11.65
CA THR A 163 -6.28 10.71 10.22
C THR A 163 -7.08 9.42 10.02
N PHE A 164 -8.11 9.46 9.21
CA PHE A 164 -8.79 8.28 8.69
C PHE A 164 -8.14 7.91 7.36
N GLN A 165 -7.55 6.74 7.31
CA GLN A 165 -6.78 6.25 6.18
C GLN A 165 -7.40 4.96 5.66
N MET A 166 -7.38 4.76 4.35
CA MET A 166 -7.98 3.61 3.70
C MET A 166 -7.12 3.09 2.55
N THR A 167 -7.28 1.81 2.29
CA THR A 167 -6.71 1.13 1.13
C THR A 167 -7.78 0.35 0.38
N TYR A 168 -7.53 0.11 -0.90
CA TYR A 168 -8.34 -0.79 -1.73
C TYR A 168 -7.52 -2.02 -2.10
N ILE A 169 -8.06 -3.18 -1.80
CA ILE A 169 -7.49 -4.49 -2.13
C ILE A 169 -8.22 -4.98 -3.38
N PRO A 170 -7.58 -4.97 -4.55
CA PRO A 170 -8.21 -5.42 -5.79
C PRO A 170 -8.50 -6.92 -5.77
N GLY A 171 -9.43 -7.35 -6.59
CA GLY A 171 -9.79 -8.76 -6.68
C GLY A 171 -10.70 -9.10 -7.85
N THR A 172 -11.25 -10.30 -7.79
CA THR A 172 -12.21 -10.83 -8.75
C THR A 172 -13.60 -10.96 -8.10
N TYR A 173 -14.58 -11.49 -8.83
CA TYR A 173 -15.88 -11.75 -8.24
C TYR A 173 -15.79 -12.72 -7.06
N ASN A 174 -16.42 -12.35 -5.95
CA ASN A 174 -16.40 -13.09 -4.68
C ASN A 174 -15.01 -13.28 -4.03
N ASN A 175 -14.01 -12.47 -4.43
CA ASN A 175 -12.66 -12.56 -3.87
C ASN A 175 -11.90 -11.24 -4.07
N GLY A 176 -11.44 -10.61 -3.00
CA GLY A 176 -10.85 -9.27 -3.04
C GLY A 176 -11.93 -8.19 -3.20
N ASN A 177 -11.65 -7.09 -3.90
CA ASN A 177 -12.54 -5.92 -4.01
C ASN A 177 -13.00 -5.40 -2.65
N VAL A 178 -12.03 -5.22 -1.74
CA VAL A 178 -12.25 -4.85 -0.35
C VAL A 178 -11.65 -3.47 -0.08
N TYR A 179 -12.42 -2.62 0.56
CA TYR A 179 -11.92 -1.40 1.17
C TYR A 179 -11.64 -1.66 2.65
N PHE A 180 -10.39 -1.48 3.03
CA PHE A 180 -9.97 -1.59 4.42
C PHE A 180 -9.58 -0.21 4.94
N ALA A 181 -10.14 0.20 6.07
CA ALA A 181 -9.92 1.52 6.64
C ALA A 181 -9.61 1.44 8.15
N TRP A 182 -8.80 2.41 8.58
CA TRP A 182 -8.37 2.54 9.98
C TRP A 182 -8.22 4.01 10.38
N ALA A 183 -8.36 4.27 11.66
CA ALA A 183 -7.93 5.52 12.24
C ALA A 183 -6.44 5.46 12.58
N ARG A 184 -5.72 6.52 12.29
CA ARG A 184 -4.33 6.76 12.64
C ARG A 184 -4.27 7.97 13.55
N ILE A 185 -3.71 7.81 14.74
CA ILE A 185 -3.60 8.86 15.76
C ILE A 185 -2.13 9.11 15.99
N GLN A 186 -1.72 10.34 15.74
CA GLN A 186 -0.34 10.82 15.87
C GLN A 186 -0.13 11.46 17.24
N PHE A 187 1.00 11.17 17.89
CA PHE A 187 1.41 11.74 19.18
C PHE A 187 2.93 11.84 19.32
#